data_547f2ff2e9afcdbac1fe191d1866b38a
#
_entry.id   547f2ff2e9afcdbac1fe191d1866b38a
#
_cell.length_a   1.000
_cell.length_b   1.000
_cell.length_c   1.000
_cell.angle_alpha   90.00
_cell.angle_beta   90.00
_cell.angle_gamma   90.00
#
_symmetry.space_group_name_H-M   'P 1'
#
loop_
_entity.id
_entity.type
_entity.pdbx_description
1 polymer ?
#
loop_
_entity_poly.entity_id
_entity_poly.type
_entity_poly.pdbx_seq_one_letter_code
_entity_poly.pdbx_strand_id
1 'polypeptide(L)'
;MTAIWGPLGWMTLHSISINYPDTPSEIEKQICSRFIDMFSETITCHICKTHFVRMLQTYKSTHPEYLNSKQDFFVFIVRAHNTVNQRLDKPTVKSVAEALTTLQQATSQTSPAEYREKYIEYLKHTWGSDRSAAGLFALQKIRELEKINREYWSLRETSYVQFFYEVDVLEYINEAGVQKTPRGFAPLIGGHPKVGFGGGLLKLRR
;
A
#
# COMPACT_ATOMS: atom_id res chain seq x y z
N MET A 1 -17.11 -0.61 -3.08
CA MET A 1 -16.06 -1.64 -3.19
C MET A 1 -14.66 -1.20 -2.76
N THR A 2 -14.32 0.09 -2.75
CA THR A 2 -13.01 0.59 -2.24
C THR A 2 -12.86 0.52 -0.72
N ALA A 3 -13.95 0.30 0.02
CA ALA A 3 -13.96 0.33 1.49
C ALA A 3 -13.20 -0.84 2.16
N ILE A 4 -13.00 -1.95 1.47
CA ILE A 4 -12.34 -3.15 2.02
C ILE A 4 -10.88 -3.25 1.55
N TRP A 5 -10.67 -3.21 0.23
CA TRP A 5 -9.32 -3.41 -0.31
C TRP A 5 -8.35 -2.27 0.04
N GLY A 6 -8.84 -1.03 0.09
CA GLY A 6 -8.00 0.14 0.35
C GLY A 6 -7.28 0.06 1.69
N PRO A 7 -7.97 -0.05 2.83
CA PRO A 7 -7.34 -0.21 4.14
C PRO A 7 -6.39 -1.41 4.22
N LEU A 8 -6.82 -2.59 3.75
CA LEU A 8 -5.99 -3.80 3.75
C LEU A 8 -4.75 -3.64 2.85
N GLY A 9 -4.93 -3.10 1.65
CA GLY A 9 -3.83 -2.88 0.72
C GLY A 9 -2.79 -1.90 1.27
N TRP A 10 -3.24 -0.75 1.81
CA TRP A 10 -2.32 0.21 2.42
C TRP A 10 -1.59 -0.37 3.63
N MET A 11 -2.30 -1.09 4.51
CA MET A 11 -1.66 -1.76 5.65
C MET A 11 -0.69 -2.84 5.21
N THR A 12 -0.94 -3.54 4.09
CA THR A 12 0.02 -4.46 3.48
C THR A 12 1.29 -3.73 3.05
N LEU A 13 1.17 -2.62 2.33
CA LEU A 13 2.34 -1.82 1.89
C LEU A 13 3.11 -1.25 3.09
N HIS A 14 2.43 -0.69 4.08
CA HIS A 14 3.08 -0.23 5.31
C HIS A 14 3.75 -1.37 6.07
N SER A 15 3.13 -2.56 6.12
CA SER A 15 3.72 -3.71 6.79
C SER A 15 5.04 -4.14 6.16
N ILE A 16 5.13 -4.18 4.82
CA ILE A 16 6.38 -4.53 4.16
C ILE A 16 7.45 -3.45 4.33
N SER A 17 7.07 -2.17 4.46
CA SER A 17 8.05 -1.10 4.67
C SER A 17 8.74 -1.18 6.03
N ILE A 18 8.05 -1.63 7.09
CA ILE A 18 8.64 -1.84 8.42
C ILE A 18 9.33 -3.20 8.59
N ASN A 19 9.07 -4.14 7.68
CA ASN A 19 9.80 -5.42 7.60
C ASN A 19 10.99 -5.38 6.63
N TYR A 20 11.16 -4.28 5.88
CA TYR A 20 12.25 -4.12 4.92
C TYR A 20 13.58 -3.95 5.67
N PRO A 21 14.71 -4.50 5.18
CA PRO A 21 16.00 -4.33 5.85
C PRO A 21 16.53 -2.89 5.75
N ASP A 22 17.31 -2.46 6.76
CA ASP A 22 17.92 -1.13 6.77
C ASP A 22 18.96 -0.96 5.65
N THR A 23 19.68 -2.05 5.35
CA THR A 23 20.68 -2.14 4.27
C THR A 23 20.35 -3.32 3.36
N PRO A 24 19.43 -3.16 2.41
CA PRO A 24 18.99 -4.26 1.55
C PRO A 24 20.06 -4.66 0.53
N SER A 25 20.22 -5.95 0.31
CA SER A 25 20.95 -6.49 -0.83
C SER A 25 20.19 -6.27 -2.14
N GLU A 26 20.86 -6.38 -3.28
CA GLU A 26 20.23 -6.25 -4.60
C GLU A 26 19.11 -7.29 -4.81
N ILE A 27 19.27 -8.50 -4.26
CA ILE A 27 18.23 -9.54 -4.29
C ILE A 27 16.99 -9.08 -3.51
N GLU A 28 17.17 -8.49 -2.34
CA GLU A 28 16.07 -7.98 -1.51
C GLU A 28 15.35 -6.80 -2.16
N LYS A 29 16.09 -5.90 -2.81
CA LYS A 29 15.51 -4.82 -3.63
C LYS A 29 14.64 -5.39 -4.76
N GLN A 30 15.15 -6.42 -5.47
CA GLN A 30 14.39 -7.08 -6.53
C GLN A 30 13.11 -7.77 -6.00
N ILE A 31 13.19 -8.49 -4.87
CA ILE A 31 12.04 -9.10 -4.22
C ILE A 31 10.99 -8.05 -3.84
N CYS A 32 11.43 -6.94 -3.23
CA CYS A 32 10.55 -5.85 -2.85
C CYS A 32 9.90 -5.18 -4.06
N SER A 33 10.69 -4.82 -5.08
CA SER A 33 10.19 -4.24 -6.33
C SER A 33 9.15 -5.16 -7.00
N ARG A 34 9.44 -6.45 -7.09
CA ARG A 34 8.54 -7.45 -7.66
C ARG A 34 7.24 -7.57 -6.87
N PHE A 35 7.30 -7.55 -5.53
CA PHE A 35 6.11 -7.55 -4.70
C PHE A 35 5.22 -6.34 -4.97
N ILE A 36 5.79 -5.14 -5.06
CA ILE A 36 5.05 -3.90 -5.32
C ILE A 36 4.43 -3.92 -6.73
N ASP A 37 5.16 -4.41 -7.72
CA ASP A 37 4.66 -4.53 -9.10
C ASP A 37 3.45 -5.46 -9.16
N MET A 38 3.52 -6.65 -8.54
CA MET A 38 2.40 -7.58 -8.46
C MET A 38 1.23 -7.04 -7.63
N PHE A 39 1.52 -6.35 -6.52
CA PHE A 39 0.52 -5.66 -5.75
C PHE A 39 -0.24 -4.68 -6.64
N SER A 40 0.48 -3.85 -7.41
CA SER A 40 -0.12 -2.86 -8.29
C SER A 40 -1.02 -3.50 -9.37
N GLU A 41 -0.60 -4.64 -9.92
CA GLU A 41 -1.33 -5.35 -10.96
C GLU A 41 -2.59 -6.08 -10.45
N THR A 42 -2.65 -6.38 -9.16
CA THR A 42 -3.76 -7.12 -8.53
C THR A 42 -4.80 -6.23 -7.86
N ILE A 43 -4.61 -4.91 -7.86
CA ILE A 43 -5.62 -3.96 -7.34
C ILE A 43 -6.95 -4.18 -8.08
N THR A 44 -8.02 -4.43 -7.31
CA THR A 44 -9.33 -4.84 -7.83
C THR A 44 -10.13 -3.69 -8.46
N CYS A 45 -9.83 -2.45 -8.11
CA CYS A 45 -10.43 -1.26 -8.69
C CYS A 45 -9.60 -0.79 -9.88
N HIS A 46 -10.11 -0.90 -11.11
CA HIS A 46 -9.39 -0.55 -12.34
C HIS A 46 -8.84 0.88 -12.34
N ILE A 47 -9.66 1.86 -11.97
CA ILE A 47 -9.23 3.28 -11.89
C ILE A 47 -8.13 3.44 -10.85
N CYS A 48 -8.29 2.80 -9.68
CA CYS A 48 -7.27 2.86 -8.62
C CYS A 48 -5.96 2.20 -9.05
N LYS A 49 -6.04 1.08 -9.76
CA LYS A 49 -4.90 0.37 -10.35
C LYS A 49 -4.14 1.30 -11.31
N THR A 50 -4.85 1.92 -12.25
CA THR A 50 -4.26 2.83 -13.24
C THR A 50 -3.52 3.99 -12.56
N HIS A 51 -4.13 4.60 -11.56
CA HIS A 51 -3.50 5.66 -10.77
C HIS A 51 -2.27 5.17 -10.02
N PHE A 52 -2.38 4.04 -9.33
CA PHE A 52 -1.28 3.49 -8.54
C PHE A 52 -0.09 3.11 -9.43
N VAL A 53 -0.32 2.47 -10.56
CA VAL A 53 0.74 2.10 -11.52
C VAL A 53 1.47 3.33 -12.05
N ARG A 54 0.75 4.39 -12.42
CA ARG A 54 1.36 5.64 -12.92
C ARG A 54 2.16 6.34 -11.82
N MET A 55 1.59 6.44 -10.62
CA MET A 55 2.27 6.98 -9.44
C MET A 55 3.57 6.22 -9.14
N LEU A 56 3.52 4.88 -9.16
CA LEU A 56 4.70 4.04 -8.95
C LEU A 56 5.77 4.27 -10.02
N GLN A 57 5.38 4.33 -11.30
CA GLN A 57 6.29 4.60 -12.41
C GLN A 57 6.96 5.97 -12.28
N THR A 58 6.18 7.01 -11.96
CA THR A 58 6.71 8.36 -11.73
C THR A 58 7.71 8.35 -10.57
N TYR A 59 7.34 7.74 -9.44
CA TYR A 59 8.23 7.71 -8.28
C TYR A 59 9.53 6.95 -8.57
N LYS A 60 9.47 5.80 -9.22
CA LYS A 60 10.65 5.04 -9.66
C LYS A 60 11.60 5.87 -10.55
N SER A 61 11.05 6.74 -11.39
CA SER A 61 11.87 7.59 -12.28
C SER A 61 12.47 8.81 -11.59
N THR A 62 11.78 9.38 -10.61
CA THR A 62 12.24 10.58 -9.88
C THR A 62 13.07 10.26 -8.64
N HIS A 63 12.90 9.07 -8.07
CA HIS A 63 13.56 8.59 -6.87
C HIS A 63 14.09 7.16 -7.10
N PRO A 64 15.10 6.97 -7.97
CA PRO A 64 15.62 5.64 -8.30
C PRO A 64 16.17 4.88 -7.09
N GLU A 65 16.54 5.63 -6.04
CA GLU A 65 17.08 5.12 -4.76
C GLU A 65 16.01 4.64 -3.76
N TYR A 66 14.72 4.71 -4.08
CA TYR A 66 13.60 4.48 -3.15
C TYR A 66 13.61 3.11 -2.43
N LEU A 67 14.45 2.18 -2.86
CA LEU A 67 14.66 0.87 -2.24
C LEU A 67 16.07 0.73 -1.64
N ASN A 68 16.88 1.80 -1.54
CA ASN A 68 18.25 1.70 -1.02
C ASN A 68 18.31 1.52 0.49
N SER A 69 17.24 1.92 1.20
CA SER A 69 17.12 1.72 2.64
C SER A 69 15.67 1.51 3.06
N LYS A 70 15.48 1.03 4.30
CA LYS A 70 14.15 1.00 4.94
C LYS A 70 13.54 2.40 4.99
N GLN A 71 14.35 3.43 5.27
CA GLN A 71 13.89 4.81 5.34
C GLN A 71 13.32 5.29 4.01
N ASP A 72 14.07 5.09 2.90
CA ASP A 72 13.64 5.49 1.56
C ASP A 72 12.34 4.79 1.17
N PHE A 73 12.25 3.49 1.45
CA PHE A 73 11.06 2.71 1.14
C PHE A 73 9.85 3.12 2.00
N PHE A 74 10.05 3.37 3.30
CA PHE A 74 9.00 3.87 4.19
C PHE A 74 8.46 5.23 3.72
N VAL A 75 9.35 6.17 3.38
CA VAL A 75 8.99 7.50 2.87
C VAL A 75 8.17 7.37 1.58
N PHE A 76 8.59 6.50 0.66
CA PHE A 76 7.82 6.22 -0.56
C PHE A 76 6.38 5.79 -0.24
N ILE A 77 6.20 4.81 0.66
CA ILE A 77 4.86 4.31 1.00
C ILE A 77 4.00 5.40 1.66
N VAL A 78 4.58 6.24 2.53
CA VAL A 78 3.85 7.35 3.16
C VAL A 78 3.45 8.41 2.14
N ARG A 79 4.37 8.84 1.26
CA ARG A 79 4.10 9.79 0.18
C ARG A 79 3.03 9.27 -0.79
N ALA A 80 3.12 8.00 -1.18
CA ALA A 80 2.15 7.35 -2.04
C ALA A 80 0.75 7.34 -1.41
N HIS A 81 0.65 7.01 -0.12
CA HIS A 81 -0.61 7.02 0.61
C HIS A 81 -1.17 8.45 0.74
N ASN A 82 -0.34 9.43 1.09
CA ASN A 82 -0.70 10.82 1.15
C ASN A 82 -1.17 11.36 -0.21
N THR A 83 -0.49 11.01 -1.30
CA THR A 83 -0.89 11.38 -2.67
C THR A 83 -2.30 10.90 -2.99
N VAL A 84 -2.61 9.64 -2.65
CA VAL A 84 -3.96 9.10 -2.86
C VAL A 84 -4.97 9.77 -1.93
N ASN A 85 -4.62 10.04 -0.67
CA ASN A 85 -5.49 10.73 0.27
C ASN A 85 -5.79 12.18 -0.19
N GLN A 86 -4.79 12.93 -0.65
CA GLN A 86 -4.97 14.28 -1.20
C GLN A 86 -5.90 14.28 -2.41
N ARG A 87 -5.73 13.30 -3.33
CA ARG A 87 -6.62 13.17 -4.49
C ARG A 87 -8.07 12.88 -4.09
N LEU A 88 -8.26 12.12 -3.02
CA LEU A 88 -9.58 11.70 -2.53
C LEU A 88 -10.17 12.67 -1.47
N ASP A 89 -9.51 13.79 -1.23
CA ASP A 89 -9.89 14.77 -0.19
C ASP A 89 -10.01 14.13 1.21
N LYS A 90 -9.06 13.24 1.53
CA LYS A 90 -8.94 12.56 2.82
C LYS A 90 -7.81 13.16 3.66
N PRO A 91 -7.87 13.01 4.99
CA PRO A 91 -6.76 13.42 5.86
C PRO A 91 -5.43 12.77 5.46
N THR A 92 -4.36 13.56 5.50
CA THR A 92 -2.98 13.11 5.27
C THR A 92 -2.20 13.18 6.56
N VAL A 93 -1.19 12.32 6.72
CA VAL A 93 -0.19 12.47 7.78
C VAL A 93 0.77 13.60 7.41
N LYS A 94 1.14 14.42 8.38
CA LYS A 94 1.93 15.64 8.15
C LYS A 94 3.42 15.47 8.42
N SER A 95 3.79 14.38 9.12
CA SER A 95 5.18 14.11 9.47
C SER A 95 5.46 12.61 9.52
N VAL A 96 6.74 12.25 9.48
CA VAL A 96 7.18 10.86 9.69
C VAL A 96 6.78 10.36 11.08
N ALA A 97 6.89 11.21 12.11
CA ALA A 97 6.53 10.85 13.47
C ALA A 97 5.03 10.50 13.60
N GLU A 98 4.16 11.28 12.96
CA GLU A 98 2.73 10.99 12.90
C GLU A 98 2.44 9.68 12.17
N ALA A 99 3.12 9.43 11.03
CA ALA A 99 2.99 8.21 10.27
C ALA A 99 3.39 6.98 11.10
N LEU A 100 4.54 7.05 11.79
CA LEU A 100 5.04 5.98 12.65
C LEU A 100 4.11 5.70 13.83
N THR A 101 3.66 6.75 14.52
CA THR A 101 2.73 6.61 15.65
C THR A 101 1.42 5.94 15.22
N THR A 102 0.86 6.39 14.09
CA THR A 102 -0.37 5.82 13.54
C THR A 102 -0.19 4.35 13.15
N LEU A 103 0.94 4.01 12.55
CA LEU A 103 1.26 2.64 12.15
C LEU A 103 1.47 1.74 13.37
N GLN A 104 2.18 2.21 14.41
CA GLN A 104 2.36 1.48 15.67
C GLN A 104 1.02 1.18 16.36
N GLN A 105 0.12 2.16 16.38
CA GLN A 105 -1.23 1.96 16.91
C GLN A 105 -2.02 0.92 16.11
N ALA A 106 -1.97 0.99 14.77
CA ALA A 106 -2.65 0.02 13.90
C ALA A 106 -2.11 -1.41 14.07
N THR A 107 -0.79 -1.55 14.22
CA THR A 107 -0.13 -2.86 14.34
C THR A 107 -0.12 -3.43 15.76
N SER A 108 -0.56 -2.66 16.75
CA SER A 108 -0.74 -3.17 18.12
C SER A 108 -1.90 -4.16 18.28
N GLN A 109 -2.90 -4.08 17.38
CA GLN A 109 -4.09 -4.94 17.43
C GLN A 109 -4.08 -6.04 16.36
N THR A 110 -3.42 -5.78 15.23
CA THR A 110 -3.34 -6.70 14.11
C THR A 110 -1.90 -6.70 13.61
N SER A 111 -1.26 -7.85 13.60
CA SER A 111 0.15 -7.93 13.22
C SER A 111 0.37 -7.56 11.74
N PRO A 112 1.58 -7.09 11.38
CA PRO A 112 1.94 -6.84 9.98
C PRO A 112 1.74 -8.06 9.07
N ALA A 113 2.05 -9.25 9.57
CA ALA A 113 1.83 -10.51 8.82
C ALA A 113 0.34 -10.75 8.55
N GLU A 114 -0.49 -10.57 9.57
CA GLU A 114 -1.95 -10.76 9.45
C GLU A 114 -2.60 -9.80 8.44
N TYR A 115 -2.13 -8.54 8.34
CA TYR A 115 -2.60 -7.63 7.30
C TYR A 115 -2.28 -8.14 5.89
N ARG A 116 -1.07 -8.67 5.66
CA ARG A 116 -0.67 -9.22 4.37
C ARG A 116 -1.47 -10.46 4.01
N GLU A 117 -1.69 -11.36 4.98
CA GLU A 117 -2.49 -12.57 4.79
C GLU A 117 -3.95 -12.24 4.45
N LYS A 118 -4.59 -11.36 5.22
CA LYS A 118 -5.96 -10.90 4.95
C LYS A 118 -6.11 -10.23 3.59
N TYR A 119 -5.11 -9.46 3.16
CA TYR A 119 -5.14 -8.84 1.83
C TYR A 119 -5.03 -9.89 0.71
N ILE A 120 -4.12 -10.84 0.84
CA ILE A 120 -3.95 -11.93 -0.14
C ILE A 120 -5.23 -12.78 -0.21
N GLU A 121 -5.82 -13.11 0.92
CA GLU A 121 -7.09 -13.84 0.97
C GLU A 121 -8.23 -13.05 0.29
N TYR A 122 -8.35 -11.75 0.58
CA TYR A 122 -9.29 -10.88 -0.10
C TYR A 122 -9.11 -10.89 -1.62
N LEU A 123 -7.86 -10.80 -2.10
CA LEU A 123 -7.55 -10.84 -3.53
C LEU A 123 -7.94 -12.19 -4.15
N LYS A 124 -7.61 -13.32 -3.49
CA LYS A 124 -7.99 -14.66 -3.95
C LYS A 124 -9.51 -14.80 -4.08
N HIS A 125 -10.25 -14.34 -3.09
CA HIS A 125 -11.72 -14.39 -3.11
C HIS A 125 -12.29 -13.54 -4.26
N THR A 126 -11.80 -12.31 -4.41
CA THR A 126 -12.34 -11.37 -5.40
C THR A 126 -12.02 -11.79 -6.82
N TRP A 127 -10.75 -12.11 -7.12
CA TRP A 127 -10.33 -12.54 -8.45
C TRP A 127 -10.69 -14.00 -8.76
N GLY A 128 -10.92 -14.83 -7.74
CA GLY A 128 -11.37 -16.21 -7.89
C GLY A 128 -12.75 -16.36 -8.51
N SER A 129 -13.60 -15.34 -8.39
CA SER A 129 -14.92 -15.28 -9.02
C SER A 129 -14.87 -14.80 -10.48
N ASP A 130 -13.78 -14.17 -10.92
CA ASP A 130 -13.60 -13.68 -12.29
C ASP A 130 -12.99 -14.77 -13.18
N ARG A 131 -13.81 -15.33 -14.07
CA ARG A 131 -13.40 -16.38 -15.02
C ARG A 131 -12.81 -15.83 -16.33
N SER A 132 -12.63 -14.53 -16.45
CA SER A 132 -11.98 -13.91 -17.62
C SER A 132 -10.47 -14.19 -17.66
N ALA A 133 -9.86 -13.94 -18.82
CA ALA A 133 -8.41 -14.02 -18.95
C ALA A 133 -7.70 -13.06 -17.96
N ALA A 134 -8.30 -11.90 -17.66
CA ALA A 134 -7.78 -10.95 -16.69
C ALA A 134 -7.81 -11.53 -15.26
N GLY A 135 -8.89 -12.23 -14.88
CA GLY A 135 -8.98 -12.92 -13.60
C GLY A 135 -7.94 -14.03 -13.44
N LEU A 136 -7.76 -14.85 -14.49
CA LEU A 136 -6.73 -15.89 -14.48
C LEU A 136 -5.31 -15.33 -14.34
N PHE A 137 -5.02 -14.23 -15.04
CA PHE A 137 -3.74 -13.55 -14.94
C PHE A 137 -3.52 -12.95 -13.55
N ALA A 138 -4.56 -12.31 -12.97
CA ALA A 138 -4.50 -11.79 -11.61
C ALA A 138 -4.25 -12.90 -10.58
N LEU A 139 -4.92 -14.05 -10.70
CA LEU A 139 -4.70 -15.20 -9.81
C LEU A 139 -3.27 -15.74 -9.88
N GLN A 140 -2.63 -15.73 -11.05
CA GLN A 140 -1.22 -16.09 -11.17
C GLN A 140 -0.32 -15.13 -10.38
N LYS A 141 -0.57 -13.81 -10.49
CA LYS A 141 0.17 -12.79 -9.73
C LYS A 141 -0.07 -12.89 -8.22
N ILE A 142 -1.28 -13.22 -7.81
CA ILE A 142 -1.62 -13.41 -6.39
C ILE A 142 -0.89 -14.63 -5.81
N ARG A 143 -0.76 -15.72 -6.54
CA ARG A 143 0.05 -16.87 -6.10
C ARG A 143 1.51 -16.49 -5.89
N GLU A 144 2.03 -15.63 -6.72
CA GLU A 144 3.39 -15.12 -6.58
C GLU A 144 3.54 -14.16 -5.40
N LEU A 145 2.58 -13.25 -5.17
CA LEU A 145 2.52 -12.45 -3.95
C LEU A 145 2.51 -13.32 -2.70
N GLU A 146 1.69 -14.35 -2.68
CA GLU A 146 1.60 -15.30 -1.57
C GLU A 146 2.92 -16.04 -1.34
N LYS A 147 3.57 -16.48 -2.43
CA LYS A 147 4.88 -17.11 -2.35
C LYS A 147 5.91 -16.18 -1.74
N ILE A 148 6.02 -14.94 -2.21
CA ILE A 148 6.96 -13.94 -1.66
C ILE A 148 6.60 -13.63 -0.19
N ASN A 149 5.32 -13.52 0.14
CA ASN A 149 4.92 -13.30 1.53
C ASN A 149 5.40 -14.44 2.43
N ARG A 150 5.18 -15.70 2.05
CA ARG A 150 5.56 -16.86 2.84
C ARG A 150 7.07 -17.04 2.93
N GLU A 151 7.80 -16.86 1.82
CA GLU A 151 9.23 -17.21 1.70
C GLU A 151 10.16 -16.07 2.10
N TYR A 152 9.65 -14.84 2.15
CA TYR A 152 10.46 -13.68 2.47
C TYR A 152 9.85 -12.83 3.61
N TRP A 153 8.66 -12.23 3.42
CA TRP A 153 8.14 -11.27 4.39
C TRP A 153 7.76 -11.89 5.75
N SER A 154 7.25 -13.13 5.77
CA SER A 154 6.87 -13.81 7.01
C SER A 154 8.07 -14.23 7.85
N LEU A 155 9.26 -14.23 7.27
CA LEU A 155 10.52 -14.55 7.96
C LEU A 155 11.23 -13.30 8.51
N ARG A 156 10.71 -12.11 8.23
CA ARG A 156 11.31 -10.84 8.64
C ARG A 156 10.69 -10.31 9.92
N GLU A 157 11.55 -9.85 10.81
CA GLU A 157 11.12 -9.18 12.02
C GLU A 157 10.57 -7.78 11.72
N THR A 158 9.59 -7.36 12.51
CA THR A 158 9.05 -6.02 12.43
C THR A 158 9.97 -5.07 13.20
N SER A 159 10.51 -4.08 12.51
CA SER A 159 11.35 -3.04 13.10
C SER A 159 10.93 -1.68 12.56
N TYR A 160 10.54 -0.79 13.47
CA TYR A 160 10.14 0.56 13.09
C TYR A 160 11.35 1.39 12.70
N VAL A 161 11.16 2.21 11.68
CA VAL A 161 12.19 3.09 11.14
C VAL A 161 12.51 4.18 12.15
N GLN A 162 13.79 4.53 12.27
CA GLN A 162 14.21 5.70 13.04
C GLN A 162 14.66 6.79 12.08
N PHE A 163 14.11 7.98 12.27
CA PHE A 163 14.50 9.17 11.52
C PHE A 163 15.14 10.17 12.47
N PHE A 164 16.29 10.69 12.07
CA PHE A 164 17.05 11.71 12.81
C PHE A 164 16.97 13.10 12.14
N TYR A 165 16.16 13.21 11.07
CA TYR A 165 15.94 14.43 10.32
C TYR A 165 14.50 14.48 9.82
N GLU A 166 14.01 15.69 9.56
CA GLU A 166 12.68 15.87 8.97
C GLU A 166 12.72 15.50 7.48
N VAL A 167 11.67 14.80 7.06
CA VAL A 167 11.44 14.43 5.66
C VAL A 167 10.06 14.94 5.25
N ASP A 168 9.99 15.60 4.10
CA ASP A 168 8.71 15.98 3.52
C ASP A 168 7.94 14.74 3.06
N VAL A 169 6.88 14.41 3.80
CA VAL A 169 5.95 13.32 3.48
C VAL A 169 4.70 13.80 2.75
N LEU A 170 4.55 15.11 2.53
CA LEU A 170 3.43 15.72 1.80
C LEU A 170 3.75 15.93 0.32
N GLU A 171 4.97 15.65 -0.11
CA GLU A 171 5.34 15.69 -1.53
C GLU A 171 4.36 14.88 -2.35
N TYR A 172 3.68 15.55 -3.26
CA TYR A 172 2.70 14.93 -4.15
C TYR A 172 3.40 14.24 -5.31
N ILE A 173 3.17 12.95 -5.46
CA ILE A 173 3.69 12.19 -6.58
C ILE A 173 2.82 12.46 -7.81
N ASN A 174 3.33 13.23 -8.75
CA ASN A 174 2.61 13.57 -9.96
C ASN A 174 2.36 12.32 -10.81
N GLU A 175 1.08 12.03 -11.06
CA GLU A 175 0.67 10.94 -11.94
C GLU A 175 0.67 11.47 -13.39
N ALA A 176 1.80 11.40 -14.09
CA ALA A 176 1.94 11.93 -15.45
C ALA A 176 0.79 11.45 -16.37
N GLY A 177 0.07 12.41 -16.97
CA GLY A 177 -1.05 12.17 -17.89
C GLY A 177 -2.40 11.89 -17.22
N VAL A 178 -2.52 11.97 -15.90
CA VAL A 178 -3.83 11.93 -15.23
C VAL A 178 -4.36 13.34 -15.07
N GLN A 179 -5.46 13.67 -15.73
CA GLN A 179 -6.23 14.87 -15.41
C GLN A 179 -6.75 14.74 -13.98
N LYS A 180 -6.55 15.79 -13.15
CA LYS A 180 -7.26 15.90 -11.87
C LYS A 180 -8.74 15.76 -12.19
N THR A 181 -9.40 14.72 -11.71
CA THR A 181 -10.87 14.62 -11.82
C THR A 181 -11.47 15.89 -11.23
N PRO A 182 -12.32 16.60 -11.97
CA PRO A 182 -13.01 17.78 -11.43
C PRO A 182 -13.71 17.36 -10.12
N ARG A 183 -13.60 18.20 -9.09
CA ARG A 183 -14.40 18.06 -7.86
C ARG A 183 -15.87 17.93 -8.27
N GLY A 184 -16.46 16.73 -8.23
CA GLY A 184 -17.86 16.56 -8.64
C GLY A 184 -18.36 15.14 -8.85
N PHE A 185 -17.50 14.14 -8.88
CA PHE A 185 -17.93 12.75 -8.94
C PHE A 185 -17.54 11.97 -7.69
N ALA A 186 -18.10 12.37 -6.54
CA ALA A 186 -18.33 11.43 -5.46
C ALA A 186 -19.64 10.70 -5.78
N PRO A 187 -19.68 9.35 -5.89
CA PRO A 187 -20.95 8.67 -5.92
C PRO A 187 -21.63 8.95 -4.59
N LEU A 188 -22.83 9.52 -4.66
CA LEU A 188 -23.77 9.67 -3.56
C LEU A 188 -24.15 8.28 -3.04
N ILE A 189 -23.37 7.71 -2.16
CA ILE A 189 -23.74 6.56 -1.32
C ILE A 189 -23.32 6.89 0.10
N GLY A 190 -24.36 6.92 0.96
CA GLY A 190 -24.36 7.48 2.29
C GLY A 190 -23.34 6.98 3.29
N GLY A 191 -23.09 7.83 4.30
CA GLY A 191 -22.60 7.47 5.63
C GLY A 191 -21.21 6.84 5.66
N HIS A 192 -20.16 7.63 5.46
CA HIS A 192 -18.80 7.16 5.68
C HIS A 192 -18.43 7.29 7.16
N PRO A 193 -17.99 6.22 7.84
CA PRO A 193 -17.17 6.39 9.03
C PRO A 193 -15.87 7.09 8.61
N LYS A 194 -15.49 8.12 9.33
CA LYS A 194 -14.21 8.81 9.17
C LYS A 194 -13.09 7.80 9.48
N VAL A 195 -12.51 7.21 8.46
CA VAL A 195 -11.34 6.36 8.60
C VAL A 195 -10.14 7.20 8.24
N GLY A 196 -9.53 7.77 9.26
CA GLY A 196 -8.18 8.31 9.18
C GLY A 196 -7.17 7.20 8.91
N PHE A 197 -5.94 7.56 8.64
CA PHE A 197 -4.81 6.66 8.57
C PHE A 197 -4.80 5.78 9.85
N GLY A 198 -5.27 4.57 9.80
CA GLY A 198 -5.23 3.63 10.91
C GLY A 198 -6.43 3.54 11.85
N GLY A 199 -7.57 4.14 11.56
CA GLY A 199 -8.67 4.15 12.50
C GLY A 199 -9.95 3.45 12.04
N GLY A 200 -9.92 2.19 11.70
CA GLY A 200 -11.12 1.44 11.36
C GLY A 200 -11.05 -0.02 11.83
N LEU A 201 -11.39 -0.27 13.07
CA LEU A 201 -11.68 -1.61 13.56
C LEU A 201 -12.87 -2.17 12.77
N LEU A 202 -12.60 -3.07 11.84
CA LEU A 202 -13.60 -3.94 11.26
C LEU A 202 -14.13 -4.86 12.38
N LYS A 203 -15.27 -4.49 12.98
CA LYS A 203 -16.08 -5.45 13.72
C LYS A 203 -16.66 -6.42 12.69
N LEU A 204 -16.04 -7.57 12.51
CA LEU A 204 -16.64 -8.73 11.88
C LEU A 204 -17.78 -9.19 12.79
N ARG A 205 -19.02 -8.93 12.39
CA ARG A 205 -20.17 -9.65 12.95
C ARG A 205 -20.15 -11.07 12.40
N ARG A 206 -20.24 -12.01 13.32
CA ARG A 206 -20.55 -13.42 13.03
C ARG A 206 -21.95 -13.54 12.41
#